data_ebfeaa0faab87577c071bd87469b1e7d
#
_entry.id   ebfeaa0faab87577c071bd87469b1e7d
#
_cell.length_a   1.000
_cell.length_b   1.000
_cell.length_c   1.000
_cell.angle_alpha   90.00
_cell.angle_beta   90.00
_cell.angle_gamma   90.00
#
_symmetry.space_group_name_H-M   'P 1'
#
loop_
_entity.id
_entity.type
_entity.pdbx_description
1 polymer ?
#
loop_
_entity_poly.entity_id
_entity_poly.type
_entity_poly.pdbx_seq_one_letter_code
_entity_poly.pdbx_strand_id
1 'polypeptide(L)'
;VGAKAFSEKELLSQFELTTPGMLTWYTKNDQYSRQKLSADLEKLKSFYMNQGYLEFAVESTQVSISPDKQDVYITANIVEGERFQVSSVKMAGDFTIPEDELKKLVTIIPGDVFSREKLNGTTKAISDRLGKEGYAFANVNAAPEIDKDKRTVAFTIFVDPGKRVYVRRVNVTGNTKTRDEVVRREMRQMEGGWYDADKVTASKQRIDRLGFFGDVAIETPAVSGTADQLDVNVNVTEKPTGNLMLG
;
A
#
# COMPACT_ATOMS: atom_id res chain seq x y z
N VAL A 1 -20.48 11.84 -13.52
CA VAL A 1 -20.68 12.48 -14.83
C VAL A 1 -19.36 12.38 -15.59
N GLY A 2 -19.43 12.10 -16.92
CA GLY A 2 -18.23 11.98 -17.78
C GLY A 2 -17.80 10.54 -18.09
N ALA A 3 -18.34 9.54 -17.41
CA ALA A 3 -18.08 8.13 -17.68
C ALA A 3 -18.69 7.69 -19.02
N LYS A 4 -17.89 7.00 -19.84
CA LYS A 4 -18.28 6.41 -21.12
C LYS A 4 -17.81 4.97 -21.29
N ALA A 5 -16.66 4.63 -20.69
CA ALA A 5 -16.03 3.33 -20.84
C ALA A 5 -16.68 2.23 -19.97
N PHE A 6 -17.26 2.61 -18.83
CA PHE A 6 -17.86 1.70 -17.87
C PHE A 6 -19.27 2.15 -17.51
N SER A 7 -20.12 1.19 -17.14
CA SER A 7 -21.47 1.48 -16.69
C SER A 7 -21.47 2.12 -15.30
N GLU A 8 -22.47 2.96 -15.02
CA GLU A 8 -22.65 3.57 -13.69
C GLU A 8 -22.71 2.52 -12.58
N LYS A 9 -23.40 1.40 -12.80
CA LYS A 9 -23.49 0.30 -11.85
C LYS A 9 -22.11 -0.29 -11.52
N GLU A 10 -21.26 -0.44 -12.50
CA GLU A 10 -19.90 -0.98 -12.34
C GLU A 10 -19.02 -0.01 -11.55
N LEU A 11 -19.10 1.28 -11.84
CA LEU A 11 -18.36 2.30 -11.11
C LEU A 11 -18.84 2.46 -9.68
N LEU A 12 -20.16 2.44 -9.44
CA LEU A 12 -20.72 2.50 -8.08
C LEU A 12 -20.34 1.27 -7.24
N SER A 13 -20.11 0.12 -7.87
CA SER A 13 -19.64 -1.08 -7.15
C SER A 13 -18.25 -0.92 -6.52
N GLN A 14 -17.46 0.08 -6.96
CA GLN A 14 -16.15 0.41 -6.37
C GLN A 14 -16.27 1.23 -5.08
N PHE A 15 -17.45 1.78 -4.80
CA PHE A 15 -17.68 2.67 -3.66
C PHE A 15 -18.11 1.89 -2.42
N GLU A 16 -17.64 2.30 -1.27
CA GLU A 16 -18.16 1.87 0.02
C GLU A 16 -19.41 2.64 0.42
N LEU A 17 -19.48 3.92 0.01
CA LEU A 17 -20.69 4.72 0.16
C LEU A 17 -21.78 4.16 -0.76
N THR A 18 -22.91 3.80 -0.14
CA THR A 18 -24.06 3.24 -0.86
C THR A 18 -25.32 4.03 -0.54
N THR A 19 -26.32 3.93 -1.43
CA THR A 19 -27.67 4.38 -1.11
C THR A 19 -28.28 3.53 0.00
N PRO A 20 -29.22 4.06 0.80
CA PRO A 20 -29.89 3.32 1.86
C PRO A 20 -30.50 2.00 1.34
N GLY A 21 -30.27 0.92 2.07
CA GLY A 21 -30.72 -0.43 1.72
C GLY A 21 -30.86 -1.33 2.94
N MET A 22 -31.28 -2.58 2.72
CA MET A 22 -31.66 -3.51 3.80
C MET A 22 -30.54 -3.79 4.84
N LEU A 23 -29.26 -3.64 4.48
CA LEU A 23 -28.12 -3.91 5.38
C LEU A 23 -27.39 -2.64 5.86
N THR A 24 -27.77 -1.46 5.39
CA THR A 24 -27.05 -0.20 5.72
C THR A 24 -27.20 0.20 7.18
N TRP A 25 -28.29 -0.22 7.85
CA TRP A 25 -28.47 -0.02 9.29
C TRP A 25 -27.36 -0.67 10.14
N TYR A 26 -26.74 -1.73 9.61
CA TYR A 26 -25.63 -2.43 10.27
C TYR A 26 -24.26 -1.87 9.83
N THR A 27 -24.07 -1.65 8.53
CA THR A 27 -22.79 -1.25 7.96
C THR A 27 -22.53 0.26 8.05
N LYS A 28 -23.60 1.08 8.19
CA LYS A 28 -23.55 2.55 8.16
C LYS A 28 -22.85 3.12 6.91
N ASN A 29 -22.92 2.41 5.79
CA ASN A 29 -22.29 2.81 4.53
C ASN A 29 -23.08 3.90 3.79
N ASP A 30 -24.32 4.13 4.19
CA ASP A 30 -25.18 5.23 3.73
C ASP A 30 -24.88 6.56 4.43
N GLN A 31 -24.07 6.54 5.49
CA GLN A 31 -23.69 7.76 6.21
C GLN A 31 -22.54 8.46 5.48
N TYR A 32 -22.84 9.67 4.99
CA TYR A 32 -21.83 10.52 4.35
C TYR A 32 -20.70 10.88 5.31
N SER A 33 -19.49 10.74 4.81
CA SER A 33 -18.27 11.21 5.45
C SER A 33 -17.30 11.68 4.37
N ARG A 34 -16.68 12.85 4.57
CA ARG A 34 -15.67 13.37 3.63
C ARG A 34 -14.50 12.38 3.45
N GLN A 35 -14.13 11.67 4.52
CA GLN A 35 -13.06 10.67 4.47
C GLN A 35 -13.48 9.46 3.62
N LYS A 36 -14.71 8.95 3.79
CA LYS A 36 -15.23 7.84 2.97
C LYS A 36 -15.31 8.24 1.50
N LEU A 37 -15.83 9.43 1.20
CA LEU A 37 -15.90 9.92 -0.16
C LEU A 37 -14.51 10.04 -0.79
N SER A 38 -13.54 10.60 -0.07
CA SER A 38 -12.16 10.71 -0.56
C SER A 38 -11.55 9.33 -0.84
N ALA A 39 -11.78 8.36 0.04
CA ALA A 39 -11.33 6.98 -0.16
C ALA A 39 -11.99 6.32 -1.38
N ASP A 40 -13.28 6.55 -1.57
CA ASP A 40 -14.02 6.00 -2.72
C ASP A 40 -13.57 6.61 -4.05
N LEU A 41 -13.27 7.92 -4.07
CA LEU A 41 -12.71 8.56 -5.27
C LEU A 41 -11.30 8.04 -5.60
N GLU A 42 -10.48 7.73 -4.59
CA GLU A 42 -9.19 7.08 -4.81
C GLU A 42 -9.34 5.63 -5.33
N LYS A 43 -10.33 4.88 -4.85
CA LYS A 43 -10.66 3.56 -5.40
C LYS A 43 -11.09 3.65 -6.86
N LEU A 44 -11.94 4.62 -7.18
CA LEU A 44 -12.38 4.87 -8.55
C LEU A 44 -11.19 5.19 -9.46
N LYS A 45 -10.29 6.07 -9.01
CA LYS A 45 -9.06 6.40 -9.74
C LYS A 45 -8.18 5.16 -9.93
N SER A 46 -7.99 4.36 -8.89
CA SER A 46 -7.22 3.11 -8.99
C SER A 46 -7.85 2.13 -9.97
N PHE A 47 -9.18 2.00 -9.96
CA PHE A 47 -9.92 1.16 -10.91
C PHE A 47 -9.63 1.57 -12.35
N TYR A 48 -9.81 2.86 -12.70
CA TYR A 48 -9.55 3.35 -14.05
C TYR A 48 -8.07 3.17 -14.46
N MET A 49 -7.14 3.50 -13.57
CA MET A 49 -5.71 3.34 -13.83
C MET A 49 -5.29 1.88 -14.00
N ASN A 50 -5.99 0.93 -13.37
CA ASN A 50 -5.76 -0.50 -13.56
C ASN A 50 -6.34 -1.04 -14.87
N GLN A 51 -7.28 -0.30 -15.46
CA GLN A 51 -7.87 -0.60 -16.78
C GLN A 51 -7.18 0.13 -17.93
N GLY A 52 -6.05 0.80 -17.66
CA GLY A 52 -5.24 1.47 -18.67
C GLY A 52 -5.44 2.97 -18.83
N TYR A 53 -6.35 3.58 -18.08
CA TYR A 53 -6.64 5.01 -18.16
C TYR A 53 -5.66 5.82 -17.31
N LEU A 54 -4.43 5.98 -17.83
CA LEU A 54 -3.33 6.62 -17.13
C LEU A 54 -3.60 8.09 -16.77
N GLU A 55 -4.34 8.80 -17.63
CA GLU A 55 -4.68 10.21 -17.49
C GLU A 55 -6.02 10.45 -16.78
N PHE A 56 -6.61 9.42 -16.18
CA PHE A 56 -7.87 9.57 -15.44
C PHE A 56 -7.76 10.62 -14.33
N ALA A 57 -8.73 11.52 -14.29
CA ALA A 57 -8.82 12.57 -13.29
C ALA A 57 -10.26 12.78 -12.81
N VAL A 58 -10.40 13.11 -11.53
CA VAL A 58 -11.63 13.68 -10.97
C VAL A 58 -11.47 15.19 -11.00
N GLU A 59 -12.21 15.86 -11.88
CA GLU A 59 -12.11 17.31 -12.05
C GLU A 59 -12.78 18.08 -10.92
N SER A 60 -13.93 17.61 -10.48
CA SER A 60 -14.66 18.24 -9.40
C SER A 60 -15.59 17.24 -8.70
N THR A 61 -15.88 17.53 -7.45
CA THR A 61 -16.87 16.80 -6.66
C THR A 61 -17.81 17.81 -6.02
N GLN A 62 -19.11 17.63 -6.26
CA GLN A 62 -20.18 18.45 -5.68
C GLN A 62 -20.95 17.60 -4.68
N VAL A 63 -21.17 18.15 -3.51
CA VAL A 63 -21.99 17.53 -2.46
C VAL A 63 -23.11 18.48 -2.12
N SER A 64 -24.35 18.06 -2.30
CA SER A 64 -25.54 18.80 -1.93
C SER A 64 -26.38 18.01 -0.93
N ILE A 65 -26.98 18.73 0.00
CA ILE A 65 -27.80 18.16 1.06
C ILE A 65 -29.25 18.61 0.80
N SER A 66 -30.19 17.70 0.90
CA SER A 66 -31.61 18.02 0.75
C SER A 66 -32.07 19.03 1.81
N PRO A 67 -33.11 19.84 1.54
CA PRO A 67 -33.60 20.85 2.48
C PRO A 67 -34.02 20.28 3.84
N ASP A 68 -34.53 19.06 3.87
CA ASP A 68 -34.90 18.30 5.08
C ASP A 68 -33.70 17.65 5.78
N LYS A 69 -32.49 17.77 5.21
CA LYS A 69 -31.23 17.18 5.71
C LYS A 69 -31.24 15.66 5.84
N GLN A 70 -32.08 14.97 5.07
CA GLN A 70 -32.15 13.52 5.11
C GLN A 70 -31.29 12.86 4.04
N ASP A 71 -31.15 13.52 2.86
CA ASP A 71 -30.44 12.98 1.72
C ASP A 71 -29.20 13.80 1.39
N VAL A 72 -28.15 13.11 0.96
CA VAL A 72 -26.91 13.70 0.45
C VAL A 72 -26.70 13.23 -0.99
N TYR A 73 -26.64 14.18 -1.90
CA TYR A 73 -26.36 13.94 -3.32
C TYR A 73 -24.91 14.25 -3.63
N ILE A 74 -24.21 13.30 -4.21
CA ILE A 74 -22.80 13.45 -4.55
C ILE A 74 -22.65 13.31 -6.07
N THR A 75 -22.09 14.33 -6.69
CA THR A 75 -21.77 14.33 -8.12
C THR A 75 -20.28 14.44 -8.32
N ALA A 76 -19.65 13.42 -8.87
CA ALA A 76 -18.25 13.45 -9.30
C ALA A 76 -18.17 13.67 -10.80
N ASN A 77 -17.49 14.73 -11.22
CA ASN A 77 -17.17 14.99 -12.63
C ASN A 77 -15.79 14.39 -12.92
N ILE A 78 -15.74 13.50 -13.89
CA ILE A 78 -14.52 12.76 -14.23
C ILE A 78 -14.14 12.97 -15.68
N VAL A 79 -12.84 12.90 -15.94
CA VAL A 79 -12.25 12.77 -17.27
C VAL A 79 -11.53 11.44 -17.31
N GLU A 80 -11.99 10.54 -18.20
CA GLU A 80 -11.43 9.20 -18.32
C GLU A 80 -10.04 9.21 -18.97
N GLY A 81 -9.85 10.06 -19.95
CA GLY A 81 -8.67 10.05 -20.82
C GLY A 81 -8.71 8.88 -21.82
N GLU A 82 -7.57 8.59 -22.40
CA GLU A 82 -7.39 7.49 -23.34
C GLU A 82 -6.82 6.24 -22.63
N ARG A 83 -7.07 5.07 -23.21
CA ARG A 83 -6.56 3.80 -22.71
C ARG A 83 -5.18 3.54 -23.29
N PHE A 84 -4.17 3.31 -22.43
CA PHE A 84 -2.78 3.10 -22.79
C PHE A 84 -2.35 1.64 -22.66
N GLN A 85 -1.45 1.23 -23.55
CA GLN A 85 -0.73 -0.05 -23.48
C GLN A 85 0.75 0.20 -23.14
N VAL A 86 1.35 -0.78 -22.49
CA VAL A 86 2.79 -0.74 -22.18
C VAL A 86 3.58 -1.06 -23.43
N SER A 87 4.46 -0.16 -23.87
CA SER A 87 5.32 -0.39 -25.04
C SER A 87 6.64 -1.07 -24.66
N SER A 88 7.25 -0.66 -23.56
CA SER A 88 8.49 -1.25 -23.06
C SER A 88 8.67 -1.03 -21.57
N VAL A 89 9.47 -1.89 -20.96
CA VAL A 89 9.91 -1.74 -19.57
C VAL A 89 11.42 -1.90 -19.54
N LYS A 90 12.12 -0.90 -19.04
CA LYS A 90 13.57 -0.88 -18.88
C LYS A 90 13.92 -0.72 -17.43
N MET A 91 15.09 -1.19 -17.03
CA MET A 91 15.66 -0.96 -15.71
C MET A 91 16.93 -0.12 -15.84
N ALA A 92 17.15 0.77 -14.90
CA ALA A 92 18.32 1.63 -14.81
C ALA A 92 18.70 1.87 -13.34
N GLY A 93 19.93 2.33 -13.11
CA GLY A 93 20.44 2.64 -11.77
C GLY A 93 21.51 1.66 -11.32
N ASP A 94 21.70 1.54 -10.02
CA ASP A 94 22.69 0.65 -9.42
C ASP A 94 22.07 -0.69 -9.06
N PHE A 95 22.65 -1.76 -9.60
CA PHE A 95 22.19 -3.11 -9.30
C PHE A 95 23.18 -3.80 -8.35
N THR A 96 22.83 -3.89 -7.09
CA THR A 96 23.58 -4.67 -6.08
C THR A 96 23.22 -6.16 -6.12
N ILE A 97 22.13 -6.48 -6.81
CA ILE A 97 21.63 -7.82 -7.08
C ILE A 97 21.68 -8.03 -8.60
N PRO A 98 21.93 -9.26 -9.09
CA PRO A 98 21.93 -9.52 -10.53
C PRO A 98 20.64 -9.01 -11.19
N GLU A 99 20.80 -8.25 -12.29
CA GLU A 99 19.67 -7.64 -13.00
C GLU A 99 18.61 -8.67 -13.42
N ASP A 100 19.05 -9.86 -13.80
CA ASP A 100 18.15 -10.95 -14.20
C ASP A 100 17.25 -11.46 -13.05
N GLU A 101 17.68 -11.36 -11.80
CA GLU A 101 16.82 -11.63 -10.64
C GLU A 101 15.76 -10.56 -10.47
N LEU A 102 16.14 -9.30 -10.63
CA LEU A 102 15.21 -8.17 -10.55
C LEU A 102 14.20 -8.18 -11.68
N LYS A 103 14.62 -8.53 -12.89
CA LYS A 103 13.72 -8.67 -14.07
C LYS A 103 12.62 -9.69 -13.83
N LYS A 104 12.87 -10.77 -13.11
CA LYS A 104 11.85 -11.78 -12.77
C LYS A 104 10.73 -11.23 -11.86
N LEU A 105 10.97 -10.12 -11.17
CA LEU A 105 9.99 -9.45 -10.32
C LEU A 105 9.09 -8.48 -11.09
N VAL A 106 9.44 -8.19 -12.33
CA VAL A 106 8.68 -7.28 -13.20
C VAL A 106 7.43 -8.00 -13.70
N THR A 107 6.28 -7.53 -13.26
CA THR A 107 4.96 -8.11 -13.64
C THR A 107 4.29 -7.34 -14.78
N ILE A 108 4.89 -6.24 -15.21
CA ILE A 108 4.42 -5.42 -16.34
C ILE A 108 5.04 -5.98 -17.61
N ILE A 109 4.20 -6.38 -18.56
CA ILE A 109 4.64 -7.00 -19.80
C ILE A 109 4.36 -6.03 -20.96
N PRO A 110 5.35 -5.78 -21.86
CA PRO A 110 5.09 -5.03 -23.08
C PRO A 110 3.93 -5.63 -23.90
N GLY A 111 3.02 -4.79 -24.38
CA GLY A 111 1.80 -5.20 -25.05
C GLY A 111 0.57 -5.32 -24.15
N ASP A 112 0.75 -5.43 -22.82
CA ASP A 112 -0.34 -5.43 -21.88
C ASP A 112 -0.94 -4.02 -21.73
N VAL A 113 -2.19 -3.98 -21.29
CA VAL A 113 -2.83 -2.75 -20.85
C VAL A 113 -2.11 -2.23 -19.60
N PHE A 114 -1.88 -0.93 -19.55
CA PHE A 114 -1.31 -0.31 -18.35
C PHE A 114 -2.14 -0.65 -17.10
N SER A 115 -1.46 -0.97 -16.01
CA SER A 115 -2.05 -1.17 -14.69
C SER A 115 -1.18 -0.55 -13.61
N ARG A 116 -1.73 0.39 -12.87
CA ARG A 116 -1.07 1.03 -11.73
C ARG A 116 -0.70 0.01 -10.65
N GLU A 117 -1.59 -0.94 -10.40
CA GLU A 117 -1.36 -2.00 -9.42
C GLU A 117 -0.15 -2.86 -9.78
N LYS A 118 -0.04 -3.31 -11.04
CA LYS A 118 1.12 -4.07 -11.52
C LYS A 118 2.41 -3.25 -11.43
N LEU A 119 2.36 -1.95 -11.75
CA LEU A 119 3.51 -1.06 -11.64
C LEU A 119 3.99 -0.93 -10.19
N ASN A 120 3.07 -0.61 -9.28
CA ASN A 120 3.36 -0.49 -7.85
C ASN A 120 3.80 -1.84 -7.25
N GLY A 121 3.18 -2.93 -7.67
CA GLY A 121 3.58 -4.28 -7.27
C GLY A 121 5.01 -4.61 -7.69
N THR A 122 5.39 -4.24 -8.91
CA THR A 122 6.75 -4.41 -9.42
C THR A 122 7.77 -3.61 -8.63
N THR A 123 7.55 -2.30 -8.45
CA THR A 123 8.49 -1.45 -7.70
C THR A 123 8.61 -1.90 -6.25
N LYS A 124 7.49 -2.29 -5.64
CA LYS A 124 7.49 -2.85 -4.28
C LYS A 124 8.26 -4.18 -4.20
N ALA A 125 8.04 -5.10 -5.12
CA ALA A 125 8.73 -6.40 -5.11
C ALA A 125 10.25 -6.24 -5.25
N ILE A 126 10.70 -5.30 -6.08
CA ILE A 126 12.13 -4.97 -6.22
C ILE A 126 12.66 -4.36 -4.92
N SER A 127 11.96 -3.41 -4.31
CA SER A 127 12.34 -2.81 -3.03
C SER A 127 12.40 -3.87 -1.91
N ASP A 128 11.40 -4.74 -1.82
CA ASP A 128 11.36 -5.83 -0.83
C ASP A 128 12.54 -6.81 -1.05
N ARG A 129 12.88 -7.12 -2.31
CA ARG A 129 14.03 -7.97 -2.61
C ARG A 129 15.36 -7.35 -2.17
N LEU A 130 15.52 -6.04 -2.38
CA LEU A 130 16.68 -5.29 -1.90
C LEU A 130 16.72 -5.25 -0.35
N GLY A 131 15.57 -5.10 0.29
CA GLY A 131 15.44 -5.11 1.75
C GLY A 131 15.91 -6.42 2.40
N LYS A 132 15.79 -7.56 1.72
CA LYS A 132 16.30 -8.85 2.20
C LYS A 132 17.84 -8.89 2.26
N GLU A 133 18.50 -8.08 1.45
CA GLU A 133 19.97 -7.95 1.41
C GLU A 133 20.51 -6.82 2.30
N GLY A 134 19.63 -6.17 3.07
CA GLY A 134 20.02 -5.10 4.00
C GLY A 134 19.80 -3.68 3.47
N TYR A 135 19.23 -3.50 2.29
CA TYR A 135 18.95 -2.19 1.72
C TYR A 135 17.54 -1.69 2.12
N ALA A 136 17.39 -1.39 3.41
CA ALA A 136 16.09 -1.04 4.00
C ALA A 136 15.47 0.24 3.43
N PHE A 137 16.29 1.14 2.90
CA PHE A 137 15.87 2.43 2.36
C PHE A 137 16.04 2.51 0.85
N ALA A 138 16.03 1.36 0.18
CA ALA A 138 16.09 1.32 -1.27
C ALA A 138 14.97 2.14 -1.90
N ASN A 139 15.33 2.98 -2.85
CA ASN A 139 14.39 3.79 -3.62
C ASN A 139 14.21 3.18 -5.00
N VAL A 140 13.00 2.74 -5.30
CA VAL A 140 12.65 2.14 -6.59
C VAL A 140 11.50 2.93 -7.19
N ASN A 141 11.77 3.66 -8.25
CA ASN A 141 10.81 4.52 -8.92
C ASN A 141 10.63 4.12 -10.38
N ALA A 142 9.42 4.26 -10.88
CA ALA A 142 9.12 4.06 -12.29
C ALA A 142 8.81 5.41 -12.95
N ALA A 143 9.57 5.77 -13.97
CA ALA A 143 9.35 6.96 -14.78
C ALA A 143 8.59 6.57 -16.06
N PRO A 144 7.39 7.14 -16.29
CA PRO A 144 6.64 6.93 -17.52
C PRO A 144 7.12 7.85 -18.63
N GLU A 145 7.15 7.31 -19.83
CA GLU A 145 7.31 8.05 -21.08
C GLU A 145 6.09 7.78 -21.97
N ILE A 146 5.23 8.78 -22.13
CA ILE A 146 3.91 8.64 -22.74
C ILE A 146 3.98 9.06 -24.21
N ASP A 147 3.56 8.17 -25.12
CA ASP A 147 3.30 8.46 -26.52
C ASP A 147 1.78 8.50 -26.73
N LYS A 148 1.22 9.71 -26.80
CA LYS A 148 -0.22 9.93 -26.95
C LYS A 148 -0.74 9.50 -28.33
N ASP A 149 0.07 9.67 -29.36
CA ASP A 149 -0.34 9.32 -30.73
C ASP A 149 -0.52 7.83 -30.90
N LYS A 150 0.38 7.06 -30.30
CA LYS A 150 0.31 5.59 -30.29
C LYS A 150 -0.49 5.01 -29.13
N ARG A 151 -0.89 5.84 -28.17
CA ARG A 151 -1.56 5.41 -26.92
C ARG A 151 -0.73 4.36 -26.17
N THR A 152 0.57 4.59 -26.07
CA THR A 152 1.49 3.70 -25.39
C THR A 152 2.28 4.43 -24.32
N VAL A 153 2.72 3.68 -23.32
CA VAL A 153 3.60 4.15 -22.26
C VAL A 153 4.79 3.22 -22.10
N ALA A 154 5.99 3.79 -22.14
CA ALA A 154 7.23 3.10 -21.77
C ALA A 154 7.58 3.42 -20.32
N PHE A 155 8.07 2.44 -19.58
CA PHE A 155 8.53 2.65 -18.21
C PHE A 155 10.03 2.42 -18.11
N THR A 156 10.70 3.31 -17.37
CA THR A 156 12.04 3.08 -16.87
C THR A 156 11.98 2.95 -15.36
N ILE A 157 12.32 1.77 -14.86
CA ILE A 157 12.37 1.49 -13.41
C ILE A 157 13.77 1.84 -12.93
N PHE A 158 13.88 2.92 -12.17
CA PHE A 158 15.14 3.35 -11.55
C PHE A 158 15.29 2.67 -10.20
N VAL A 159 16.43 2.00 -10.02
CA VAL A 159 16.79 1.29 -8.79
C VAL A 159 17.95 2.02 -8.13
N ASP A 160 17.72 2.52 -6.92
CA ASP A 160 18.74 3.09 -6.05
C ASP A 160 18.70 2.34 -4.71
N PRO A 161 19.60 1.38 -4.48
CA PRO A 161 19.61 0.61 -3.23
C PRO A 161 19.97 1.45 -2.01
N GLY A 162 20.68 2.56 -2.19
CA GLY A 162 21.26 3.31 -1.09
C GLY A 162 22.35 2.52 -0.35
N LYS A 163 22.48 2.78 0.95
CA LYS A 163 23.43 2.05 1.80
C LYS A 163 22.80 0.82 2.44
N ARG A 164 23.61 -0.21 2.62
CA ARG A 164 23.25 -1.35 3.45
C ARG A 164 23.24 -0.92 4.92
N VAL A 165 22.21 -1.30 5.66
CA VAL A 165 22.00 -0.82 7.03
C VAL A 165 21.97 -1.94 8.05
N TYR A 166 22.37 -1.64 9.29
CA TYR A 166 22.18 -2.55 10.42
C TYR A 166 21.18 -2.01 11.43
N VAL A 167 20.64 -2.98 12.19
CA VAL A 167 19.75 -2.70 13.29
C VAL A 167 20.57 -2.23 14.49
N ARG A 168 20.38 -0.99 14.92
CA ARG A 168 20.99 -0.46 16.11
C ARG A 168 20.35 -1.02 17.37
N ARG A 169 19.02 -0.95 17.46
CA ARG A 169 18.23 -1.39 18.62
C ARG A 169 16.89 -1.98 18.20
N VAL A 170 16.39 -2.87 19.05
CA VAL A 170 15.02 -3.37 19.00
C VAL A 170 14.29 -2.83 20.23
N ASN A 171 13.32 -1.95 20.00
CA ASN A 171 12.51 -1.33 21.05
C ASN A 171 11.14 -2.02 21.08
N VAL A 172 10.66 -2.40 22.24
CA VAL A 172 9.33 -2.99 22.44
C VAL A 172 8.49 -2.03 23.27
N THR A 173 7.27 -1.74 22.81
CA THR A 173 6.34 -0.83 23.49
C THR A 173 4.92 -1.38 23.42
N GLY A 174 4.06 -0.93 24.36
CA GLY A 174 2.67 -1.35 24.45
C GLY A 174 2.43 -2.65 25.24
N ASN A 175 3.50 -3.31 25.69
CA ASN A 175 3.45 -4.53 26.49
C ASN A 175 3.33 -4.22 28.01
N THR A 176 2.17 -3.75 28.44
CA THR A 176 1.94 -3.32 29.83
C THR A 176 1.88 -4.47 30.83
N LYS A 177 1.42 -5.64 30.41
CA LYS A 177 1.31 -6.87 31.24
C LYS A 177 2.30 -7.95 30.80
N THR A 178 2.56 -8.04 29.49
CA THR A 178 3.47 -9.02 28.93
C THR A 178 4.92 -8.55 29.12
N ARG A 179 5.77 -9.41 29.65
CA ARG A 179 7.19 -9.09 29.82
C ARG A 179 7.87 -8.88 28.46
N ASP A 180 8.80 -7.94 28.39
CA ASP A 180 9.58 -7.61 27.22
C ASP A 180 10.27 -8.85 26.59
N GLU A 181 10.78 -9.72 27.43
CA GLU A 181 11.45 -10.99 27.04
C GLU A 181 10.56 -11.89 26.19
N VAL A 182 9.25 -11.88 26.42
CA VAL A 182 8.28 -12.71 25.67
C VAL A 182 8.21 -12.25 24.21
N VAL A 183 8.27 -10.95 23.97
CA VAL A 183 8.32 -10.39 22.60
C VAL A 183 9.70 -10.61 21.99
N ARG A 184 10.78 -10.30 22.73
CA ARG A 184 12.15 -10.38 22.23
C ARG A 184 12.56 -11.80 21.80
N ARG A 185 12.13 -12.85 22.49
CA ARG A 185 12.44 -14.23 22.10
C ARG A 185 11.83 -14.64 20.75
N GLU A 186 10.76 -13.96 20.32
CA GLU A 186 10.13 -14.21 19.03
C GLU A 186 10.79 -13.44 17.89
N MET A 187 11.66 -12.49 18.19
CA MET A 187 12.41 -11.73 17.20
C MET A 187 13.38 -12.62 16.43
N ARG A 188 13.42 -12.45 15.13
CA ARG A 188 14.40 -13.06 14.22
C ARG A 188 15.43 -12.04 13.75
N GLN A 189 15.01 -10.78 13.68
CA GLN A 189 15.92 -9.67 13.45
C GLN A 189 16.60 -9.29 14.77
N MET A 190 17.92 -9.39 14.79
CA MET A 190 18.73 -9.09 15.98
C MET A 190 19.37 -7.71 15.89
N GLU A 191 19.64 -7.12 17.05
CA GLU A 191 20.48 -5.92 17.19
C GLU A 191 21.90 -6.21 16.70
N GLY A 192 22.57 -5.20 16.11
CA GLY A 192 23.92 -5.32 15.57
C GLY A 192 24.02 -6.11 14.26
N GLY A 193 22.95 -6.78 13.84
CA GLY A 193 22.88 -7.52 12.59
C GLY A 193 22.47 -6.65 11.41
N TRP A 194 22.81 -7.09 10.19
CA TRP A 194 22.25 -6.49 8.98
C TRP A 194 20.74 -6.57 8.99
N TYR A 195 20.10 -5.50 8.55
CA TYR A 195 18.66 -5.50 8.32
C TYR A 195 18.28 -6.58 7.30
N ASP A 196 17.19 -7.25 7.56
CA ASP A 196 16.62 -8.27 6.68
C ASP A 196 15.09 -8.20 6.78
N ALA A 197 14.45 -7.81 5.69
CA ALA A 197 12.99 -7.64 5.64
C ALA A 197 12.23 -8.93 5.94
N ASP A 198 12.76 -10.10 5.53
CA ASP A 198 12.14 -11.39 5.83
C ASP A 198 12.20 -11.71 7.32
N LYS A 199 13.32 -11.39 7.99
CA LYS A 199 13.46 -11.58 9.44
C LYS A 199 12.51 -10.68 10.22
N VAL A 200 12.32 -9.43 9.79
CA VAL A 200 11.33 -8.51 10.39
C VAL A 200 9.92 -9.05 10.22
N THR A 201 9.57 -9.49 9.01
CA THR A 201 8.25 -10.08 8.73
C THR A 201 8.03 -11.37 9.54
N ALA A 202 9.02 -12.24 9.61
CA ALA A 202 8.96 -13.47 10.42
C ALA A 202 8.80 -13.14 11.91
N SER A 203 9.48 -12.11 12.42
CA SER A 203 9.33 -11.64 13.79
C SER A 203 7.89 -11.23 14.09
N LYS A 204 7.31 -10.39 13.22
CA LYS A 204 5.91 -9.98 13.36
C LYS A 204 4.96 -11.17 13.41
N GLN A 205 5.07 -12.09 12.45
CA GLN A 205 4.21 -13.29 12.39
C GLN A 205 4.33 -14.17 13.63
N ARG A 206 5.53 -14.27 14.21
CA ARG A 206 5.75 -15.06 15.43
C ARG A 206 5.12 -14.42 16.65
N ILE A 207 5.24 -13.09 16.79
CA ILE A 207 4.62 -12.32 17.87
C ILE A 207 3.08 -12.41 17.74
N ASP A 208 2.52 -12.24 16.52
CA ASP A 208 1.08 -12.38 16.26
C ASP A 208 0.55 -13.78 16.71
N ARG A 209 1.32 -14.85 16.45
CA ARG A 209 0.94 -16.22 16.82
C ARG A 209 0.88 -16.48 18.32
N LEU A 210 1.48 -15.64 19.15
CA LEU A 210 1.37 -15.77 20.61
C LEU A 210 -0.09 -15.61 21.08
N GLY A 211 -0.91 -14.90 20.30
CA GLY A 211 -2.32 -14.70 20.61
C GLY A 211 -2.59 -13.70 21.75
N PHE A 212 -1.56 -13.08 22.32
CA PHE A 212 -1.65 -12.13 23.43
C PHE A 212 -1.99 -10.71 22.96
N PHE A 213 -1.74 -10.42 21.69
CA PHE A 213 -1.85 -9.08 21.13
C PHE A 213 -3.01 -9.00 20.12
N GLY A 214 -3.74 -7.91 20.16
CA GLY A 214 -4.78 -7.58 19.18
C GLY A 214 -4.20 -6.96 17.91
N ASP A 215 -3.06 -6.27 18.05
CA ASP A 215 -2.30 -5.71 16.94
C ASP A 215 -0.81 -5.75 17.26
N VAL A 216 -0.01 -5.96 16.21
CA VAL A 216 1.46 -5.93 16.23
C VAL A 216 1.93 -5.12 15.05
N ALA A 217 2.48 -3.94 15.29
CA ALA A 217 3.11 -3.11 14.28
C ALA A 217 4.63 -3.10 14.47
N ILE A 218 5.37 -3.27 13.38
CA ILE A 218 6.84 -3.13 13.39
C ILE A 218 7.21 -2.01 12.43
N GLU A 219 7.90 -1.02 12.96
CA GLU A 219 8.43 0.12 12.22
C GLU A 219 9.96 0.08 12.24
N THR A 220 10.58 0.54 11.16
CA THR A 220 12.04 0.51 11.00
C THR A 220 12.59 1.90 10.64
N PRO A 221 12.47 2.88 11.54
CA PRO A 221 12.93 4.25 11.27
C PRO A 221 14.45 4.34 11.18
N ALA A 222 14.92 5.18 10.26
CA ALA A 222 16.33 5.55 10.19
C ALA A 222 16.77 6.26 11.46
N VAL A 223 18.02 6.01 11.89
CA VAL A 223 18.63 6.71 13.02
C VAL A 223 19.18 8.05 12.54
N SER A 224 18.71 9.13 13.14
CA SER A 224 19.19 10.49 12.83
C SER A 224 20.71 10.60 12.99
N GLY A 225 21.37 11.23 12.01
CA GLY A 225 22.81 11.44 12.01
C GLY A 225 23.64 10.23 11.56
N THR A 226 22.99 9.13 11.16
CA THR A 226 23.64 7.95 10.57
C THR A 226 23.04 7.64 9.21
N ALA A 227 23.87 7.12 8.29
CA ALA A 227 23.40 6.75 6.94
C ALA A 227 23.19 5.24 6.78
N ASP A 228 23.56 4.46 7.80
CA ASP A 228 23.67 3.00 7.73
C ASP A 228 23.05 2.29 8.95
N GLN A 229 22.21 2.99 9.72
CA GLN A 229 21.56 2.44 10.91
C GLN A 229 20.03 2.70 10.91
N LEU A 230 19.31 1.72 11.43
CA LEU A 230 17.89 1.84 11.75
C LEU A 230 17.60 1.25 13.13
N ASP A 231 16.50 1.66 13.72
CA ASP A 231 15.92 1.00 14.89
C ASP A 231 14.73 0.11 14.44
N VAL A 232 14.49 -0.97 15.15
CA VAL A 232 13.28 -1.79 14.98
C VAL A 232 12.35 -1.50 16.14
N ASN A 233 11.25 -0.83 15.90
CA ASN A 233 10.25 -0.50 16.90
C ASN A 233 9.07 -1.47 16.79
N VAL A 234 8.91 -2.32 17.80
CA VAL A 234 7.82 -3.28 17.91
C VAL A 234 6.76 -2.70 18.82
N ASN A 235 5.66 -2.25 18.24
CA ASN A 235 4.52 -1.70 18.97
C ASN A 235 3.42 -2.76 19.05
N VAL A 236 3.05 -3.16 20.26
CA VAL A 236 2.02 -4.17 20.47
C VAL A 236 0.84 -3.58 21.21
N THR A 237 -0.36 -4.04 20.89
CA THR A 237 -1.59 -3.73 21.62
C THR A 237 -2.09 -4.99 22.29
N GLU A 238 -2.04 -5.04 23.62
CA GLU A 238 -2.49 -6.20 24.38
C GLU A 238 -4.01 -6.36 24.30
N LYS A 239 -4.47 -7.60 24.21
CA LYS A 239 -5.89 -7.91 24.31
C LYS A 239 -6.20 -8.62 25.62
N PRO A 240 -7.45 -8.53 26.11
CA PRO A 240 -7.88 -9.27 27.30
C PRO A 240 -7.69 -10.77 27.04
N THR A 241 -6.96 -11.46 27.95
CA THR A 241 -6.66 -12.88 27.84
C THR A 241 -7.59 -13.77 28.68
N GLY A 242 -8.55 -13.17 29.40
CA GLY A 242 -9.48 -13.92 30.25
C GLY A 242 -10.90 -13.33 30.20
N ASN A 243 -11.88 -14.21 29.96
CA ASN A 243 -13.29 -13.94 30.20
C ASN A 243 -13.71 -14.75 31.42
N LEU A 244 -14.07 -14.08 32.52
CA LEU A 244 -14.78 -14.72 33.64
C LEU A 244 -16.26 -14.79 33.25
N MET A 245 -16.72 -15.99 32.94
CA MET A 245 -18.15 -16.27 32.92
C MET A 245 -18.55 -16.71 34.32
N LEU A 246 -19.31 -15.90 35.03
CA LEU A 246 -20.07 -16.29 36.23
C LEU A 246 -21.37 -16.91 35.69
N GLY A 247 -21.49 -18.24 35.80
CA GLY A 247 -22.73 -18.98 35.59
C GLY A 247 -23.63 -18.96 36.83
#